data_7d8086ab1860c08f20c9cc82ece8cfd9
#
_entry.id   7d8086ab1860c08f20c9cc82ece8cfd9
#
_cell.length_a   1.000
_cell.length_b   1.000
_cell.length_c   1.000
_cell.angle_alpha   90.00
_cell.angle_beta   90.00
_cell.angle_gamma   90.00
#
_symmetry.space_group_name_H-M   'P 1'
#
loop_
_entity.id
_entity.type
_entity.pdbx_description
1 polymer ?
#
loop_
_entity_poly.entity_id
_entity_poly.type
_entity_poly.pdbx_seq_one_letter_code
_entity_poly.pdbx_strand_id
1 'polypeptide(L)'
;MKKVLLVIALPTCLIMGQDQPELPGWGVYGGIVMASASGDSIDGVEAVNLPAFGVSRGVMLGGLPMSVGVGIHGRGYHMESEGMHVELKANYLDLWAQVPYPVGPLFLGVGGHVGAFIGGTQKLELNIMGYEFSEEGDLESDALGLDFGANLGVYYPIGDTGAQVGAFYILGLAEPAEGIKFNGLFLNAGYSF
;
A
#
# COMPACT_ATOMS: atom_id res chain seq x y z
N MET A 1 -2.57 -30.80 10.11
CA MET A 1 -3.01 -29.47 9.66
C MET A 1 -3.72 -28.79 10.84
N LYS A 2 -3.02 -27.93 11.59
CA LYS A 2 -3.60 -27.17 12.71
C LYS A 2 -4.15 -25.87 12.16
N LYS A 3 -5.47 -25.70 12.15
CA LYS A 3 -6.12 -24.43 11.81
C LYS A 3 -5.82 -23.44 12.93
N VAL A 4 -4.94 -22.48 12.67
CA VAL A 4 -4.74 -21.33 13.55
C VAL A 4 -5.90 -20.38 13.28
N LEU A 5 -6.89 -20.42 14.14
CA LEU A 5 -7.97 -19.44 14.17
C LEU A 5 -7.40 -18.19 14.85
N LEU A 6 -6.92 -17.23 14.04
CA LEU A 6 -6.54 -15.91 14.53
C LEU A 6 -7.82 -15.16 14.89
N VAL A 7 -8.25 -15.29 16.15
CA VAL A 7 -9.30 -14.44 16.71
C VAL A 7 -8.66 -13.07 16.94
N ILE A 8 -8.87 -12.15 15.99
CA ILE A 8 -8.64 -10.72 16.22
C ILE A 8 -9.74 -10.27 17.18
N ALA A 9 -9.49 -10.42 18.46
CA ALA A 9 -10.27 -9.74 19.47
C ALA A 9 -9.94 -8.25 19.38
N LEU A 10 -10.71 -7.51 18.59
CA LEU A 10 -10.75 -6.06 18.62
C LEU A 10 -11.08 -5.66 20.08
N PRO A 11 -10.26 -4.86 20.73
CA PRO A 11 -10.65 -4.30 22.03
C PRO A 11 -11.78 -3.29 21.80
N THR A 12 -13.00 -3.75 21.88
CA THR A 12 -14.22 -2.94 21.81
C THR A 12 -14.44 -2.14 23.12
N CYS A 13 -13.44 -2.07 24.00
CA CYS A 13 -13.54 -1.38 25.25
C CYS A 13 -12.60 -0.17 25.25
N LEU A 14 -13.19 1.02 25.40
CA LEU A 14 -12.60 2.32 25.78
C LEU A 14 -12.70 3.45 24.74
N ILE A 15 -13.78 3.53 24.02
CA ILE A 15 -14.19 4.79 23.40
C ILE A 15 -15.45 5.32 24.10
N MET A 16 -15.45 5.35 25.42
CA MET A 16 -16.45 6.07 26.21
C MET A 16 -15.73 7.18 26.96
N GLY A 17 -15.77 8.41 26.44
CA GLY A 17 -15.42 9.62 27.20
C GLY A 17 -14.33 10.52 26.64
N GLN A 18 -13.88 10.34 25.41
CA GLN A 18 -13.14 11.40 24.72
C GLN A 18 -14.07 12.05 23.69
N ASP A 19 -14.03 13.38 23.62
CA ASP A 19 -14.68 14.11 22.53
C ASP A 19 -14.33 13.40 21.23
N GLN A 20 -15.36 12.94 20.49
CA GLN A 20 -15.12 12.21 19.25
C GLN A 20 -14.34 13.16 18.32
N PRO A 21 -13.18 12.76 17.83
CA PRO A 21 -12.46 13.58 16.88
C PRO A 21 -13.38 13.88 15.70
N GLU A 22 -13.52 15.13 15.34
CA GLU A 22 -14.25 15.50 14.13
C GLU A 22 -13.63 14.71 12.97
N LEU A 23 -14.47 13.93 12.30
CA LEU A 23 -13.99 13.17 11.14
C LEU A 23 -13.52 14.16 10.08
N PRO A 24 -12.32 13.99 9.52
CA PRO A 24 -11.88 14.82 8.43
C PRO A 24 -12.91 14.76 7.32
N GLY A 25 -13.19 15.90 6.70
CA GLY A 25 -14.06 15.97 5.54
C GLY A 25 -13.49 15.17 4.35
N TRP A 26 -13.45 15.79 3.20
CA TRP A 26 -12.69 15.29 2.07
C TRP A 26 -11.20 15.60 2.25
N GLY A 27 -10.35 14.74 1.71
CA GLY A 27 -8.92 14.94 1.71
C GLY A 27 -8.30 14.50 0.40
N VAL A 28 -7.11 15.02 0.14
CA VAL A 28 -6.23 14.59 -0.95
C VAL A 28 -4.91 14.14 -0.34
N TYR A 29 -4.26 13.18 -0.96
CA TYR A 29 -2.95 12.72 -0.51
C TYR A 29 -2.05 12.36 -1.69
N GLY A 30 -0.75 12.41 -1.45
CA GLY A 30 0.25 11.98 -2.40
C GLY A 30 1.54 11.60 -1.69
N GLY A 31 2.35 10.77 -2.35
CA GLY A 31 3.61 10.32 -1.76
C GLY A 31 4.32 9.29 -2.63
N ILE A 32 5.18 8.52 -1.98
CA ILE A 32 6.02 7.49 -2.61
C ILE A 32 5.78 6.17 -1.89
N VAL A 33 5.52 5.12 -2.64
CA VAL A 33 5.56 3.74 -2.17
C VAL A 33 6.94 3.17 -2.50
N MET A 34 7.67 2.76 -1.48
CA MET A 34 8.84 1.90 -1.62
C MET A 34 8.30 0.47 -1.75
N ALA A 35 7.98 0.09 -2.99
CA ALA A 35 7.31 -1.15 -3.31
C ALA A 35 8.33 -2.29 -3.41
N SER A 36 8.00 -3.44 -2.88
CA SER A 36 8.76 -4.68 -2.98
C SER A 36 7.83 -5.87 -3.17
N ALA A 37 8.39 -7.03 -3.39
CA ALA A 37 7.64 -8.27 -3.49
C ALA A 37 8.20 -9.35 -2.57
N SER A 38 7.38 -10.34 -2.27
CA SER A 38 7.77 -11.56 -1.56
C SER A 38 7.10 -12.77 -2.19
N GLY A 39 7.74 -13.93 -2.13
CA GLY A 39 7.21 -15.17 -2.68
C GLY A 39 8.23 -16.30 -2.60
N ASP A 40 7.78 -17.52 -2.86
CA ASP A 40 8.63 -18.72 -2.72
C ASP A 40 9.71 -18.85 -3.79
N SER A 41 9.57 -18.09 -4.89
CA SER A 41 10.46 -18.17 -6.06
C SER A 41 11.26 -16.90 -6.32
N ILE A 42 11.21 -15.91 -5.41
CA ILE A 42 11.88 -14.62 -5.58
C ILE A 42 12.78 -14.31 -4.38
N ASP A 43 14.10 -14.53 -4.57
CA ASP A 43 15.14 -14.15 -3.63
C ASP A 43 15.87 -12.89 -4.13
N GLY A 44 16.41 -12.09 -3.22
CA GLY A 44 17.21 -10.91 -3.58
C GLY A 44 16.40 -9.75 -4.15
N VAL A 45 15.12 -9.64 -3.77
CA VAL A 45 14.24 -8.56 -4.21
C VAL A 45 14.57 -7.26 -3.49
N GLU A 46 14.76 -6.22 -4.26
CA GLU A 46 14.93 -4.85 -3.79
C GLU A 46 13.67 -4.00 -4.04
N ALA A 47 13.53 -2.95 -3.23
CA ALA A 47 12.40 -2.05 -3.36
C ALA A 47 12.57 -1.06 -4.52
N VAL A 48 11.48 -0.78 -5.24
CA VAL A 48 11.39 0.31 -6.21
C VAL A 48 10.53 1.45 -5.67
N ASN A 49 10.89 2.68 -6.00
CA ASN A 49 10.14 3.86 -5.58
C ASN A 49 9.11 4.23 -6.65
N LEU A 50 7.83 4.19 -6.27
CA LEU A 50 6.70 4.43 -7.16
C LEU A 50 5.79 5.51 -6.59
N PRO A 51 5.19 6.37 -7.45
CA PRO A 51 4.25 7.38 -6.98
C PRO A 51 2.96 6.75 -6.46
N ALA A 52 2.32 7.46 -5.52
CA ALA A 52 0.96 7.16 -5.08
C ALA A 52 0.22 8.46 -4.78
N PHE A 53 -1.04 8.53 -5.16
CA PHE A 53 -1.89 9.67 -4.89
C PHE A 53 -3.37 9.28 -4.95
N GLY A 54 -4.20 10.07 -4.27
CA GLY A 54 -5.62 9.79 -4.25
C GLY A 54 -6.43 10.80 -3.44
N VAL A 55 -7.68 10.42 -3.23
CA VAL A 55 -8.63 11.18 -2.42
C VAL A 55 -9.15 10.30 -1.30
N SER A 56 -9.54 10.94 -0.20
CA SER A 56 -10.04 10.26 0.98
C SER A 56 -11.22 11.01 1.59
N ARG A 57 -11.95 10.32 2.45
CA ARG A 57 -13.03 10.89 3.25
C ARG A 57 -13.13 10.19 4.59
N GLY A 58 -13.39 10.98 5.64
CA GLY A 58 -13.82 10.46 6.93
C GLY A 58 -15.30 10.05 6.87
N VAL A 59 -15.63 8.89 7.39
CA VAL A 59 -16.99 8.35 7.46
C VAL A 59 -17.24 7.70 8.82
N MET A 60 -18.50 7.67 9.24
CA MET A 60 -18.92 6.89 10.41
C MET A 60 -19.63 5.62 9.94
N LEU A 61 -19.15 4.46 10.32
CA LEU A 61 -19.79 3.18 10.03
C LEU A 61 -20.13 2.46 11.33
N GLY A 62 -21.42 2.38 11.64
CA GLY A 62 -21.88 1.73 12.88
C GLY A 62 -21.34 2.36 14.17
N GLY A 63 -21.04 3.68 14.16
CA GLY A 63 -20.44 4.37 15.30
C GLY A 63 -18.90 4.30 15.33
N LEU A 64 -18.28 3.60 14.38
CA LEU A 64 -16.82 3.52 14.27
C LEU A 64 -16.33 4.59 13.28
N PRO A 65 -15.42 5.50 13.67
CA PRO A 65 -14.80 6.43 12.74
C PRO A 65 -13.86 5.67 11.81
N MET A 66 -13.96 5.96 10.52
CA MET A 66 -13.13 5.36 9.48
C MET A 66 -12.68 6.41 8.48
N SER A 67 -11.51 6.20 7.91
CA SER A 67 -11.08 6.88 6.69
C SER A 67 -11.20 5.91 5.52
N VAL A 68 -11.84 6.33 4.45
CA VAL A 68 -11.96 5.56 3.21
C VAL A 68 -11.38 6.37 2.07
N GLY A 69 -10.84 5.72 1.06
CA GLY A 69 -10.28 6.45 -0.07
C GLY A 69 -10.15 5.61 -1.33
N VAL A 70 -9.87 6.32 -2.40
CA VAL A 70 -9.54 5.78 -3.71
C VAL A 70 -8.29 6.49 -4.23
N GLY A 71 -7.40 5.74 -4.87
CA GLY A 71 -6.16 6.31 -5.39
C GLY A 71 -5.43 5.37 -6.33
N ILE A 72 -4.38 5.90 -6.94
CA ILE A 72 -3.44 5.13 -7.73
C ILE A 72 -2.20 4.89 -6.88
N HIS A 73 -1.85 3.63 -6.68
CA HIS A 73 -0.67 3.23 -5.92
C HIS A 73 0.20 2.30 -6.76
N GLY A 74 1.50 2.56 -6.75
CA GLY A 74 2.48 1.71 -7.39
C GLY A 74 2.70 0.40 -6.62
N ARG A 75 2.89 -0.69 -7.37
CA ARG A 75 3.38 -2.00 -6.92
C ARG A 75 4.57 -2.36 -7.77
N GLY A 76 5.50 -3.11 -7.22
CA GLY A 76 6.62 -3.54 -8.04
C GLY A 76 7.79 -4.02 -7.22
N TYR A 77 8.83 -4.36 -7.93
CA TYR A 77 10.10 -4.80 -7.36
C TYR A 77 11.22 -4.70 -8.39
N HIS A 78 12.42 -4.76 -7.88
CA HIS A 78 13.65 -4.93 -8.62
C HIS A 78 14.33 -6.19 -8.11
N MET A 79 14.85 -6.99 -9.02
CA MET A 79 15.62 -8.19 -8.70
C MET A 79 16.91 -8.20 -9.53
N GLU A 80 18.03 -8.41 -8.86
CA GLU A 80 19.31 -8.56 -9.49
C GLU A 80 19.91 -9.92 -9.13
N SER A 81 20.30 -10.69 -10.14
CA SER A 81 20.92 -11.99 -10.01
C SER A 81 22.00 -12.12 -11.08
N GLU A 82 22.99 -12.99 -10.90
CA GLU A 82 24.17 -13.18 -11.76
C GLU A 82 23.90 -12.89 -13.25
N GLY A 83 24.13 -11.63 -13.68
CA GLY A 83 23.96 -11.19 -15.06
C GLY A 83 22.53 -10.98 -15.54
N MET A 84 21.56 -11.03 -14.66
CA MET A 84 20.17 -10.76 -14.93
C MET A 84 19.64 -9.65 -14.01
N HIS A 85 18.97 -8.67 -14.60
CA HIS A 85 18.28 -7.59 -13.91
C HIS A 85 16.82 -7.57 -14.36
N VAL A 86 15.91 -7.63 -13.42
CA VAL A 86 14.47 -7.59 -13.67
C VAL A 86 13.86 -6.46 -12.85
N GLU A 87 13.13 -5.57 -13.51
CA GLU A 87 12.36 -4.54 -12.83
C GLU A 87 10.90 -4.66 -13.28
N LEU A 88 9.98 -4.69 -12.32
CA LEU A 88 8.54 -4.65 -12.55
C LEU A 88 7.97 -3.43 -11.85
N LYS A 89 7.20 -2.64 -12.58
CA LYS A 89 6.45 -1.47 -12.10
C LYS A 89 5.01 -1.58 -12.56
N ALA A 90 4.10 -1.65 -11.62
CA ALA A 90 2.67 -1.78 -11.87
C ALA A 90 1.90 -0.68 -11.15
N ASN A 91 0.86 -0.16 -11.77
CA ASN A 91 -0.06 0.80 -11.20
C ASN A 91 -1.40 0.11 -10.90
N TYR A 92 -1.91 0.35 -9.72
CA TYR A 92 -3.20 -0.18 -9.25
C TYR A 92 -4.14 0.96 -8.89
N LEU A 93 -5.39 0.82 -9.28
CA LEU A 93 -6.48 1.62 -8.76
C LEU A 93 -6.97 0.95 -7.47
N ASP A 94 -6.65 1.54 -6.34
CA ASP A 94 -6.96 1.03 -5.01
C ASP A 94 -8.20 1.67 -4.42
N LEU A 95 -9.04 0.84 -3.81
CA LEU A 95 -9.98 1.22 -2.77
C LEU A 95 -9.40 0.80 -1.43
N TRP A 96 -9.40 1.69 -0.46
CA TRP A 96 -8.89 1.39 0.86
C TRP A 96 -9.78 1.95 1.97
N ALA A 97 -9.70 1.31 3.13
CA ALA A 97 -10.37 1.74 4.34
C ALA A 97 -9.48 1.49 5.55
N GLN A 98 -9.48 2.41 6.51
CA GLN A 98 -8.73 2.26 7.75
C GLN A 98 -9.47 2.86 8.94
N VAL A 99 -9.22 2.32 10.11
CA VAL A 99 -9.69 2.85 11.40
C VAL A 99 -8.55 3.66 12.00
N PRO A 100 -8.72 4.97 12.21
CA PRO A 100 -7.77 5.79 12.93
C PRO A 100 -7.90 5.57 14.44
N TYR A 101 -6.78 5.35 15.11
CA TYR A 101 -6.72 5.24 16.56
C TYR A 101 -5.77 6.30 17.14
N PRO A 102 -6.25 7.26 17.95
CA PRO A 102 -5.41 8.33 18.49
C PRO A 102 -4.43 7.79 19.54
N VAL A 103 -3.14 8.18 19.42
CA VAL A 103 -2.08 7.86 20.39
C VAL A 103 -1.26 9.13 20.63
N GLY A 104 -1.65 9.90 21.62
CA GLY A 104 -1.06 11.23 21.86
C GLY A 104 -1.26 12.15 20.66
N PRO A 105 -0.18 12.74 20.10
CA PRO A 105 -0.28 13.60 18.92
C PRO A 105 -0.34 12.84 17.59
N LEU A 106 -0.25 11.51 17.61
CA LEU A 106 -0.23 10.64 16.45
C LEU A 106 -1.55 9.89 16.31
N PHE A 107 -1.82 9.41 15.10
CA PHE A 107 -2.85 8.42 14.86
C PHE A 107 -2.23 7.13 14.30
N LEU A 108 -2.61 6.00 14.84
CA LEU A 108 -2.37 4.70 14.23
C LEU A 108 -3.49 4.41 13.25
N GLY A 109 -3.16 4.01 12.03
CA GLY A 109 -4.10 3.57 11.03
C GLY A 109 -4.00 2.06 10.84
N VAL A 110 -5.10 1.35 11.01
CA VAL A 110 -5.20 -0.09 10.72
C VAL A 110 -6.32 -0.30 9.74
N GLY A 111 -6.05 -1.00 8.65
CA GLY A 111 -7.05 -1.16 7.61
C GLY A 111 -6.69 -2.18 6.55
N GLY A 112 -7.34 -2.05 5.40
CA GLY A 112 -7.09 -2.89 4.24
C GLY A 112 -7.31 -2.14 2.94
N HIS A 113 -6.91 -2.79 1.86
CA HIS A 113 -7.10 -2.30 0.51
C HIS A 113 -7.49 -3.43 -0.43
N VAL A 114 -8.09 -3.05 -1.54
CA VAL A 114 -8.27 -3.89 -2.73
C VAL A 114 -7.94 -3.03 -3.94
N GLY A 115 -7.10 -3.54 -4.83
CA GLY A 115 -6.61 -2.85 -6.02
C GLY A 115 -6.85 -3.65 -7.29
N ALA A 116 -7.21 -2.94 -8.34
CA ALA A 116 -7.27 -3.47 -9.69
C ALA A 116 -6.09 -2.94 -10.50
N PHE A 117 -5.39 -3.85 -11.19
CA PHE A 117 -4.29 -3.48 -12.08
C PHE A 117 -4.81 -2.59 -13.23
N ILE A 118 -4.12 -1.48 -13.50
CA ILE A 118 -4.50 -0.52 -14.55
C ILE A 118 -3.39 -0.28 -15.58
N GLY A 119 -2.23 -0.91 -15.42
CA GLY A 119 -1.10 -0.82 -16.35
C GLY A 119 0.24 -0.79 -15.64
N GLY A 120 1.31 -0.99 -16.39
CA GLY A 120 2.67 -1.01 -15.85
C GLY A 120 3.70 -1.32 -16.91
N THR A 121 4.95 -1.43 -16.50
CA THR A 121 6.09 -1.78 -17.34
C THR A 121 6.92 -2.89 -16.70
N GLN A 122 7.52 -3.70 -17.53
CA GLN A 122 8.56 -4.63 -17.12
C GLN A 122 9.83 -4.37 -17.91
N LYS A 123 10.97 -4.53 -17.26
CA LYS A 123 12.29 -4.43 -17.87
C LYS A 123 13.10 -5.67 -17.53
N LEU A 124 13.71 -6.27 -18.54
CA LEU A 124 14.62 -7.39 -18.43
C LEU A 124 15.95 -7.01 -19.04
N GLU A 125 17.02 -7.09 -18.29
CA GLU A 125 18.39 -6.93 -18.78
C GLU A 125 19.17 -8.22 -18.50
N LEU A 126 19.86 -8.72 -19.51
CA LEU A 126 20.68 -9.91 -19.41
C LEU A 126 22.10 -9.57 -19.87
N ASN A 127 23.10 -9.96 -19.07
CA ASN A 127 24.49 -9.89 -19.45
C ASN A 127 25.08 -11.32 -19.45
N ILE A 128 25.20 -11.90 -20.63
CA ILE A 128 25.68 -13.26 -20.81
C ILE A 128 27.00 -13.21 -21.60
N MET A 129 28.11 -13.60 -20.96
CA MET A 129 29.44 -13.66 -21.58
C MET A 129 29.89 -12.36 -22.28
N GLY A 130 29.45 -11.19 -21.74
CA GLY A 130 29.78 -9.87 -22.30
C GLY A 130 28.83 -9.39 -23.41
N TYR A 131 27.78 -10.12 -23.70
CA TYR A 131 26.68 -9.67 -24.55
C TYR A 131 25.56 -9.12 -23.67
N GLU A 132 25.20 -7.87 -23.90
CA GLU A 132 24.12 -7.19 -23.21
C GLU A 132 22.83 -7.30 -24.07
N PHE A 133 21.78 -7.82 -23.47
CA PHE A 133 20.43 -7.82 -24.02
C PHE A 133 19.53 -7.03 -23.06
N SER A 134 18.74 -6.10 -23.58
CA SER A 134 17.77 -5.31 -22.79
C SER A 134 16.45 -5.29 -23.53
N GLU A 135 15.39 -5.66 -22.83
CA GLU A 135 14.01 -5.59 -23.31
C GLU A 135 13.17 -4.86 -22.28
N GLU A 136 12.42 -3.86 -22.74
CA GLU A 136 11.45 -3.11 -21.93
C GLU A 136 10.12 -3.10 -22.69
N GLY A 137 9.04 -3.36 -21.97
CA GLY A 137 7.71 -3.41 -22.55
C GLY A 137 6.61 -3.09 -21.54
N ASP A 138 5.47 -2.67 -22.07
CA ASP A 138 4.27 -2.47 -21.27
C ASP A 138 3.70 -3.83 -20.85
N LEU A 139 3.17 -3.90 -19.64
CA LEU A 139 2.42 -5.05 -19.17
C LEU A 139 1.03 -5.08 -19.81
N GLU A 140 0.63 -6.24 -20.32
CA GLU A 140 -0.73 -6.46 -20.82
C GLU A 140 -1.77 -6.24 -19.72
N SER A 141 -2.99 -5.88 -20.08
CA SER A 141 -4.06 -5.51 -19.13
C SER A 141 -4.50 -6.64 -18.21
N ASP A 142 -4.18 -7.87 -18.53
CA ASP A 142 -4.45 -9.09 -17.77
C ASP A 142 -3.19 -9.73 -17.17
N ALA A 143 -2.04 -9.05 -17.29
CA ALA A 143 -0.75 -9.55 -16.77
C ALA A 143 -0.75 -9.76 -15.25
N LEU A 144 -1.51 -8.94 -14.52
CA LEU A 144 -1.60 -9.00 -13.07
C LEU A 144 -3.06 -9.02 -12.62
N GLY A 145 -3.35 -9.86 -11.63
CA GLY A 145 -4.67 -9.98 -11.02
C GLY A 145 -4.98 -8.88 -9.99
N LEU A 146 -6.10 -9.08 -9.30
CA LEU A 146 -6.46 -8.22 -8.17
C LEU A 146 -5.43 -8.36 -7.05
N ASP A 147 -5.06 -7.23 -6.46
CA ASP A 147 -4.29 -7.17 -5.23
C ASP A 147 -5.21 -6.79 -4.07
N PHE A 148 -5.05 -7.45 -2.93
CA PHE A 148 -5.69 -7.05 -1.69
C PHE A 148 -4.77 -7.34 -0.51
N GLY A 149 -4.95 -6.56 0.56
CA GLY A 149 -4.07 -6.70 1.70
C GLY A 149 -4.48 -5.87 2.90
N ALA A 150 -3.56 -5.84 3.88
CA ALA A 150 -3.70 -5.06 5.10
C ALA A 150 -2.77 -3.84 5.08
N ASN A 151 -3.19 -2.77 5.76
CA ASN A 151 -2.41 -1.56 5.94
C ASN A 151 -2.25 -1.28 7.43
N LEU A 152 -1.03 -0.97 7.84
CA LEU A 152 -0.70 -0.54 9.19
C LEU A 152 0.24 0.66 9.13
N GLY A 153 -0.06 1.72 9.84
CA GLY A 153 0.83 2.87 9.84
C GLY A 153 0.50 3.92 10.87
N VAL A 154 1.20 5.02 10.76
CA VAL A 154 1.04 6.19 11.61
C VAL A 154 0.91 7.43 10.74
N TYR A 155 0.14 8.41 11.22
CA TYR A 155 0.14 9.74 10.66
C TYR A 155 0.08 10.81 11.74
N TYR A 156 0.62 11.96 11.40
CA TYR A 156 0.72 13.14 12.25
C TYR A 156 0.01 14.32 11.59
N PRO A 157 -1.10 14.80 12.15
CA PRO A 157 -1.73 16.04 11.71
C PRO A 157 -0.85 17.22 12.11
N ILE A 158 -0.69 18.19 11.21
CA ILE A 158 0.16 19.36 11.41
C ILE A 158 -0.71 20.50 11.96
N GLY A 159 -0.86 20.53 13.29
CA GLY A 159 -1.73 21.51 13.96
C GLY A 159 -3.15 21.45 13.40
N ASP A 160 -3.82 22.60 13.35
CA ASP A 160 -5.19 22.75 12.84
C ASP A 160 -5.24 23.12 11.36
N THR A 161 -4.16 22.84 10.61
CA THR A 161 -4.02 23.28 9.21
C THR A 161 -4.77 22.40 8.21
N GLY A 162 -5.23 21.21 8.62
CA GLY A 162 -5.72 20.18 7.72
C GLY A 162 -4.62 19.37 7.04
N ALA A 163 -3.35 19.81 7.13
CA ALA A 163 -2.21 19.05 6.58
C ALA A 163 -1.81 17.89 7.50
N GLN A 164 -1.33 16.81 6.90
CA GLN A 164 -0.82 15.64 7.61
C GLN A 164 0.33 15.00 6.87
N VAL A 165 1.17 14.28 7.60
CA VAL A 165 2.21 13.41 7.04
C VAL A 165 2.06 12.02 7.64
N GLY A 166 2.41 10.99 6.88
CA GLY A 166 2.22 9.61 7.33
C GLY A 166 3.19 8.62 6.71
N ALA A 167 3.29 7.49 7.39
CA ALA A 167 4.01 6.32 6.93
C ALA A 167 3.16 5.06 7.17
N PHE A 168 2.90 4.30 6.12
CA PHE A 168 2.08 3.09 6.17
C PHE A 168 2.82 1.92 5.56
N TYR A 169 2.81 0.79 6.25
CA TYR A 169 3.22 -0.47 5.68
C TYR A 169 2.01 -1.14 5.01
N ILE A 170 2.20 -1.50 3.75
CA ILE A 170 1.23 -2.20 2.91
C ILE A 170 1.67 -3.66 2.86
N LEU A 171 0.82 -4.57 3.35
CA LEU A 171 1.05 -6.01 3.35
C LEU A 171 0.11 -6.67 2.35
N GLY A 172 0.65 -7.14 1.24
CA GLY A 172 -0.11 -7.92 0.26
C GLY A 172 -0.46 -9.31 0.78
N LEU A 173 -1.72 -9.67 0.67
CA LEU A 173 -2.25 -10.98 1.02
C LEU A 173 -2.66 -11.78 -0.21
N ALA A 174 -2.94 -11.10 -1.32
CA ALA A 174 -3.18 -11.70 -2.62
C ALA A 174 -1.87 -12.11 -3.31
N GLU A 175 -2.01 -12.94 -4.32
CA GLU A 175 -0.96 -13.28 -5.28
C GLU A 175 -1.42 -12.82 -6.67
N PRO A 176 -1.21 -11.51 -7.01
CA PRO A 176 -1.63 -10.96 -8.30
C PRO A 176 -0.94 -11.61 -9.50
N ALA A 177 0.23 -12.21 -9.28
CA ALA A 177 0.89 -13.16 -10.16
C ALA A 177 1.26 -14.39 -9.35
N GLU A 178 1.43 -15.53 -10.01
CA GLU A 178 1.72 -16.81 -9.37
C GLU A 178 2.93 -16.73 -8.43
N GLY A 179 2.70 -16.99 -7.15
CA GLY A 179 3.72 -16.96 -6.09
C GLY A 179 4.27 -15.59 -5.73
N ILE A 180 3.68 -14.48 -6.20
CA ILE A 180 4.16 -13.11 -5.93
C ILE A 180 3.13 -12.33 -5.10
N LYS A 181 3.57 -11.78 -3.96
CA LYS A 181 2.82 -10.86 -3.11
C LYS A 181 3.52 -9.51 -3.07
N PHE A 182 2.78 -8.43 -3.32
CA PHE A 182 3.34 -7.09 -3.22
C PHE A 182 3.29 -6.55 -1.80
N ASN A 183 4.37 -5.92 -1.39
CA ASN A 183 4.48 -5.24 -0.10
C ASN A 183 5.06 -3.84 -0.33
N GLY A 184 4.98 -2.96 0.66
CA GLY A 184 5.60 -1.66 0.51
C GLY A 184 5.50 -0.78 1.74
N LEU A 185 6.39 0.22 1.79
CA LEU A 185 6.33 1.32 2.73
C LEU A 185 5.84 2.57 1.98
N PHE A 186 4.67 3.06 2.32
CA PHE A 186 4.09 4.27 1.76
C PHE A 186 4.36 5.48 2.65
N LEU A 187 5.18 6.42 2.17
CA LEU A 187 5.42 7.72 2.78
C LEU A 187 4.57 8.75 2.08
N ASN A 188 3.72 9.46 2.81
CA ASN A 188 2.76 10.38 2.23
C ASN A 188 2.63 11.70 2.99
N ALA A 189 2.13 12.70 2.26
CA ALA A 189 1.56 13.92 2.80
C ALA A 189 0.12 14.05 2.28
N GLY A 190 -0.74 14.64 3.07
CA GLY A 190 -2.14 14.86 2.74
C GLY A 190 -2.68 16.17 3.26
N TYR A 191 -3.83 16.56 2.73
CA TYR A 191 -4.57 17.74 3.16
C TYR A 191 -6.06 17.42 3.22
N SER A 192 -6.70 17.74 4.35
CA SER A 192 -8.14 17.55 4.59
C SER A 192 -8.85 18.92 4.62
N PHE A 193 -10.04 19.01 4.05
CA PHE A 193 -10.84 20.24 3.91
C PHE A 193 -12.35 19.94 4.04
#